data_b83298b73a09e417207631952b168002
#
_entry.id   b83298b73a09e417207631952b168002
#
_cell.length_a   1.000
_cell.length_b   1.000
_cell.length_c   1.000
_cell.angle_alpha   90.00
_cell.angle_beta   90.00
_cell.angle_gamma   90.00
#
_symmetry.space_group_name_H-M   'P 1'
#
loop_
_entity.id
_entity.type
_entity.pdbx_description
1 polymer ?
#
loop_
_entity_poly.entity_id
_entity_poly.type
_entity_poly.pdbx_seq_one_letter_code
_entity_poly.pdbx_strand_id
1 'polypeptide(L)'
;RLLPFVQSYYQGLTLHGVLNAIVFTQLFAQAIMVYLPARELNMRPNMGLMWLSWWMAFIGLVVAALPLLANEATVLYTFYPPLKGHWAFYLGASVFVLSTWVSIYIVLDLWRRWKAANPGKVTPLVTYMAVVFWLMWFLASLGLVLEAVLFLLPWSFGLVEGVDPLVARTLFWWTGHPIVYFWLLPAYAIIYTILPKQAGGKLVSDPMARLAFLLFLLLSTPVGFHHQFADPGIDPTWKMIHSVLTLFVAVPSLMTAFTVAASLEFAGRLRGGRGLFGWIRALPWDNPAFVAPVLGLLGFIPGGAGGIVNASFTLDYVVHNTAWVPGHFHLQVASLVTLTAMGSLYWLLPNLTGKPISDAQRRLGLAVVWLWFLGMMIMAVGLHWAGLLHVPRR
;
A
#
# COMPACT_ATOMS: atom_id res chain seq x y z
N ARG A 1 14.81 27.55 10.72
CA ARG A 1 14.34 26.69 9.60
C ARG A 1 15.11 25.38 9.67
N LEU A 2 14.40 24.25 9.82
CA LEU A 2 15.02 22.92 9.88
C LEU A 2 15.55 22.47 8.50
N LEU A 3 14.86 22.85 7.43
CA LEU A 3 15.20 22.59 6.03
C LEU A 3 14.78 23.79 5.17
N PRO A 4 15.35 23.99 3.96
CA PRO A 4 15.08 25.16 3.13
C PRO A 4 13.59 25.44 2.87
N PHE A 5 12.75 24.42 2.74
CA PHE A 5 11.31 24.54 2.41
C PHE A 5 10.40 24.09 3.57
N VAL A 6 10.94 23.71 4.75
CA VAL A 6 10.16 23.26 5.88
C VAL A 6 10.26 24.28 6.99
N GLN A 7 9.14 24.92 7.32
CA GLN A 7 9.04 26.00 8.30
C GLN A 7 8.61 25.50 9.68
N SER A 8 7.93 24.34 9.74
CA SER A 8 7.45 23.74 10.98
C SER A 8 7.58 22.22 10.99
N TYR A 9 7.61 21.62 12.18
CA TYR A 9 7.62 20.18 12.37
C TYR A 9 6.38 19.53 11.69
N TYR A 10 5.21 20.08 11.90
CA TYR A 10 3.96 19.53 11.33
C TYR A 10 3.88 19.67 9.83
N GLN A 11 4.47 20.72 9.23
CA GLN A 11 4.60 20.79 7.77
C GLN A 11 5.48 19.65 7.26
N GLY A 12 6.64 19.44 7.88
CA GLY A 12 7.54 18.33 7.49
C GLY A 12 6.89 16.98 7.64
N LEU A 13 6.15 16.75 8.73
CA LEU A 13 5.44 15.49 8.98
C LEU A 13 4.28 15.29 7.99
N THR A 14 3.56 16.35 7.61
CA THR A 14 2.52 16.30 6.57
C THR A 14 3.10 15.95 5.21
N LEU A 15 4.17 16.63 4.80
CA LEU A 15 4.90 16.33 3.56
C LEU A 15 5.38 14.88 3.54
N HIS A 16 6.02 14.41 4.61
CA HIS A 16 6.49 13.03 4.71
C HIS A 16 5.33 12.03 4.54
N GLY A 17 4.24 12.21 5.26
CA GLY A 17 3.09 11.30 5.21
C GLY A 17 2.37 11.34 3.85
N VAL A 18 2.09 12.54 3.32
CA VAL A 18 1.38 12.67 2.02
C VAL A 18 2.22 12.12 0.88
N LEU A 19 3.53 12.45 0.80
CA LEU A 19 4.37 11.99 -0.30
C LEU A 19 4.59 10.46 -0.27
N ASN A 20 4.79 9.87 0.91
CA ASN A 20 5.10 8.44 1.00
C ASN A 20 3.85 7.56 1.07
N ALA A 21 2.87 7.91 1.91
CA ALA A 21 1.70 7.06 2.11
C ALA A 21 0.60 7.27 1.05
N ILE A 22 0.54 8.43 0.38
CA ILE A 22 -0.48 8.72 -0.62
C ILE A 22 0.12 8.78 -2.02
N VAL A 23 1.07 9.67 -2.27
CA VAL A 23 1.57 9.93 -3.64
C VAL A 23 2.35 8.74 -4.18
N PHE A 24 3.40 8.31 -3.47
CA PHE A 24 4.23 7.18 -3.90
C PHE A 24 3.41 5.90 -4.09
N THR A 25 2.61 5.56 -3.12
CA THR A 25 1.85 4.31 -3.15
C THR A 25 0.76 4.30 -4.21
N GLN A 26 0.07 5.44 -4.41
CA GLN A 26 -0.94 5.54 -5.46
C GLN A 26 -0.32 5.44 -6.86
N LEU A 27 0.78 6.16 -7.12
CA LEU A 27 1.45 6.10 -8.42
C LEU A 27 2.02 4.70 -8.70
N PHE A 28 2.57 4.04 -7.68
CA PHE A 28 3.02 2.65 -7.79
C PHE A 28 1.85 1.71 -8.10
N ALA A 29 0.73 1.84 -7.38
CA ALA A 29 -0.45 1.02 -7.60
C ALA A 29 -1.05 1.24 -9.00
N GLN A 30 -1.22 2.50 -9.44
CA GLN A 30 -1.73 2.81 -10.77
C GLN A 30 -0.81 2.25 -11.87
N ALA A 31 0.50 2.41 -11.74
CA ALA A 31 1.45 1.89 -12.72
C ALA A 31 1.38 0.35 -12.81
N ILE A 32 1.55 -0.34 -11.70
CA ILE A 32 1.66 -1.81 -11.67
C ILE A 32 0.33 -2.49 -11.95
N MET A 33 -0.78 -2.04 -11.33
CA MET A 33 -2.08 -2.69 -11.44
C MET A 33 -2.86 -2.31 -12.72
N VAL A 34 -2.25 -1.51 -13.60
CA VAL A 34 -2.70 -1.32 -14.99
C VAL A 34 -1.75 -2.01 -15.96
N TYR A 35 -0.44 -1.86 -15.76
CA TYR A 35 0.57 -2.44 -16.66
C TYR A 35 0.56 -3.97 -16.66
N LEU A 36 0.54 -4.60 -15.50
CA LEU A 36 0.60 -6.06 -15.42
C LEU A 36 -0.59 -6.76 -16.09
N PRO A 37 -1.86 -6.35 -15.86
CA PRO A 37 -3.00 -6.92 -16.60
C PRO A 37 -2.92 -6.68 -18.10
N ALA A 38 -2.56 -5.48 -18.54
CA ALA A 38 -2.42 -5.16 -19.95
C ALA A 38 -1.40 -6.07 -20.65
N ARG A 39 -0.27 -6.32 -19.96
CA ARG A 39 0.79 -7.24 -20.42
C ARG A 39 0.31 -8.70 -20.41
N GLU A 40 -0.34 -9.16 -19.34
CA GLU A 40 -0.83 -10.54 -19.23
C GLU A 40 -1.86 -10.87 -20.31
N LEU A 41 -2.77 -9.94 -20.58
CA LEU A 41 -3.81 -10.09 -21.59
C LEU A 41 -3.29 -9.83 -23.02
N ASN A 42 -2.07 -9.32 -23.16
CA ASN A 42 -1.50 -8.82 -24.41
C ASN A 42 -2.44 -7.82 -25.13
N MET A 43 -3.01 -6.89 -24.35
CA MET A 43 -3.98 -5.91 -24.82
C MET A 43 -3.53 -4.49 -24.48
N ARG A 44 -3.79 -3.56 -25.39
CA ARG A 44 -3.56 -2.13 -25.13
C ARG A 44 -4.73 -1.56 -24.30
N PRO A 45 -4.43 -0.84 -23.20
CA PRO A 45 -5.44 -0.05 -22.49
C PRO A 45 -5.92 1.11 -23.36
N ASN A 46 -7.07 1.69 -23.00
CA ASN A 46 -7.53 2.93 -23.63
C ASN A 46 -6.56 4.06 -23.32
N MET A 47 -5.79 4.50 -24.31
CA MET A 47 -4.74 5.51 -24.12
C MET A 47 -5.30 6.89 -23.78
N GLY A 48 -6.51 7.25 -24.25
CA GLY A 48 -7.17 8.51 -23.86
C GLY A 48 -7.46 8.55 -22.36
N LEU A 49 -7.97 7.43 -21.80
CA LEU A 49 -8.20 7.30 -20.37
C LEU A 49 -6.89 7.21 -19.57
N MET A 50 -5.84 6.61 -20.13
CA MET A 50 -4.51 6.62 -19.51
C MET A 50 -3.98 8.05 -19.35
N TRP A 51 -4.09 8.86 -20.40
CA TRP A 51 -3.73 10.29 -20.36
C TRP A 51 -4.60 11.07 -19.39
N LEU A 52 -5.91 10.83 -19.37
CA LEU A 52 -6.82 11.47 -18.41
C LEU A 52 -6.41 11.15 -16.98
N SER A 53 -6.20 9.87 -16.65
CA SER A 53 -5.78 9.44 -15.31
C SER A 53 -4.46 10.08 -14.92
N TRP A 54 -3.49 10.13 -15.83
CA TRP A 54 -2.18 10.73 -15.59
C TRP A 54 -2.27 12.24 -15.34
N TRP A 55 -3.02 12.97 -16.19
CA TRP A 55 -3.19 14.42 -16.03
C TRP A 55 -3.96 14.76 -14.75
N MET A 56 -5.00 14.01 -14.41
CA MET A 56 -5.70 14.18 -13.14
C MET A 56 -4.76 13.98 -11.95
N ALA A 57 -3.94 12.92 -11.96
CA ALA A 57 -2.97 12.68 -10.91
C ALA A 57 -1.92 13.81 -10.85
N PHE A 58 -1.36 14.23 -11.98
CA PHE A 58 -0.35 15.28 -12.03
C PHE A 58 -0.91 16.65 -11.56
N ILE A 59 -2.04 17.08 -12.09
CA ILE A 59 -2.68 18.35 -11.73
C ILE A 59 -3.11 18.32 -10.26
N GLY A 60 -3.76 17.23 -9.82
CA GLY A 60 -4.17 17.06 -8.43
C GLY A 60 -2.99 17.15 -7.47
N LEU A 61 -1.88 16.48 -7.79
CA LEU A 61 -0.65 16.55 -7.00
C LEU A 61 -0.09 17.97 -6.93
N VAL A 62 0.03 18.67 -8.06
CA VAL A 62 0.57 20.05 -8.10
C VAL A 62 -0.33 20.99 -7.30
N VAL A 63 -1.64 20.93 -7.47
CA VAL A 63 -2.60 21.77 -6.74
C VAL A 63 -2.53 21.52 -5.23
N ALA A 64 -2.40 20.26 -4.79
CA ALA A 64 -2.26 19.93 -3.37
C ALA A 64 -0.88 20.32 -2.80
N ALA A 65 0.18 20.23 -3.60
CA ALA A 65 1.53 20.53 -3.16
C ALA A 65 1.77 22.01 -2.88
N LEU A 66 1.14 22.92 -3.61
CA LEU A 66 1.32 24.36 -3.46
C LEU A 66 1.05 24.84 -2.02
N PRO A 67 -0.14 24.60 -1.41
CA PRO A 67 -0.40 25.00 -0.04
C PRO A 67 0.43 24.21 1.00
N LEU A 68 0.83 22.96 0.71
CA LEU A 68 1.76 22.22 1.58
C LEU A 68 3.12 22.91 1.66
N LEU A 69 3.67 23.32 0.52
CA LEU A 69 4.96 24.03 0.44
C LEU A 69 4.87 25.45 1.01
N ALA A 70 3.71 26.09 0.90
CA ALA A 70 3.44 27.40 1.52
C ALA A 70 3.20 27.32 3.04
N ASN A 71 3.20 26.14 3.65
CA ASN A 71 2.87 25.89 5.07
C ASN A 71 1.42 26.25 5.44
N GLU A 72 0.50 26.14 4.49
CA GLU A 72 -0.93 26.44 4.64
C GLU A 72 -1.80 25.18 4.76
N ALA A 73 -1.17 23.99 4.79
CA ALA A 73 -1.86 22.69 4.90
C ALA A 73 -1.10 21.74 5.85
N THR A 74 -0.89 22.15 7.09
CA THR A 74 -0.22 21.35 8.13
C THR A 74 -1.18 20.40 8.84
N VAL A 75 -1.92 19.61 8.04
CA VAL A 75 -3.05 18.79 8.49
C VAL A 75 -2.72 17.31 8.64
N LEU A 76 -1.43 16.93 8.51
CA LEU A 76 -0.96 15.56 8.46
C LEU A 76 -1.50 14.81 7.23
N TYR A 77 -1.17 13.55 7.06
CA TYR A 77 -1.74 12.74 5.98
C TYR A 77 -3.17 12.25 6.26
N THR A 78 -3.63 12.39 7.50
CA THR A 78 -4.97 12.02 7.96
C THR A 78 -5.95 13.19 7.95
N PHE A 79 -5.46 14.41 7.80
CA PHE A 79 -6.22 15.68 7.70
C PHE A 79 -7.45 15.79 8.62
N TYR A 80 -7.35 15.28 9.85
CA TYR A 80 -8.46 15.29 10.80
C TYR A 80 -8.85 16.71 11.23
N PRO A 81 -10.14 17.04 11.19
CA PRO A 81 -10.64 18.19 11.94
C PRO A 81 -10.31 18.05 13.43
N PRO A 82 -9.96 19.13 14.14
CA PRO A 82 -10.09 20.53 13.73
C PRO A 82 -8.91 21.11 12.95
N LEU A 83 -7.92 20.30 12.52
CA LEU A 83 -6.84 20.79 11.69
C LEU A 83 -7.39 21.18 10.32
N LYS A 84 -7.39 22.49 10.03
CA LYS A 84 -7.89 23.04 8.77
C LYS A 84 -6.75 23.42 7.86
N GLY A 85 -6.75 22.92 6.63
CA GLY A 85 -5.83 23.31 5.58
C GLY A 85 -6.49 24.22 4.56
N HIS A 86 -5.68 24.80 3.67
CA HIS A 86 -6.14 25.56 2.53
C HIS A 86 -6.98 24.69 1.58
N TRP A 87 -8.04 25.25 1.00
CA TRP A 87 -8.98 24.51 0.13
C TRP A 87 -8.29 23.81 -1.05
N ALA A 88 -7.24 24.41 -1.62
CA ALA A 88 -6.51 23.81 -2.74
C ALA A 88 -5.84 22.49 -2.39
N PHE A 89 -5.44 22.28 -1.10
CA PHE A 89 -4.94 20.99 -0.65
C PHE A 89 -6.01 19.90 -0.78
N TYR A 90 -7.20 20.13 -0.26
CA TYR A 90 -8.30 19.16 -0.30
C TYR A 90 -8.79 18.92 -1.73
N LEU A 91 -8.92 19.97 -2.53
CA LEU A 91 -9.33 19.85 -3.94
C LEU A 91 -8.29 19.06 -4.74
N GLY A 92 -7.02 19.42 -4.62
CA GLY A 92 -5.94 18.73 -5.31
C GLY A 92 -5.83 17.25 -4.90
N ALA A 93 -5.91 16.96 -3.59
CA ALA A 93 -5.92 15.59 -3.08
C ALA A 93 -7.13 14.80 -3.59
N SER A 94 -8.31 15.42 -3.67
CA SER A 94 -9.52 14.79 -4.22
C SER A 94 -9.35 14.45 -5.70
N VAL A 95 -8.84 15.36 -6.52
CA VAL A 95 -8.58 15.12 -7.96
C VAL A 95 -7.52 14.02 -8.14
N PHE A 96 -6.47 14.03 -7.29
CA PHE A 96 -5.43 13.01 -7.28
C PHE A 96 -6.02 11.62 -7.01
N VAL A 97 -6.84 11.47 -5.97
CA VAL A 97 -7.50 10.20 -5.64
C VAL A 97 -8.50 9.78 -6.73
N LEU A 98 -9.31 10.71 -7.27
CA LEU A 98 -10.27 10.41 -8.33
C LEU A 98 -9.59 9.94 -9.63
N SER A 99 -8.32 10.26 -9.86
CA SER A 99 -7.56 9.70 -10.98
C SER A 99 -7.50 8.16 -10.93
N THR A 100 -7.58 7.57 -9.73
CA THR A 100 -7.63 6.11 -9.55
C THR A 100 -8.93 5.50 -10.06
N TRP A 101 -10.06 6.23 -10.03
CA TRP A 101 -11.33 5.75 -10.56
C TRP A 101 -11.28 5.60 -12.08
N VAL A 102 -10.52 6.46 -12.75
CA VAL A 102 -10.24 6.27 -14.18
C VAL A 102 -9.41 5.00 -14.40
N SER A 103 -8.43 4.72 -13.54
CA SER A 103 -7.64 3.49 -13.60
C SER A 103 -8.48 2.23 -13.32
N ILE A 104 -9.47 2.31 -12.42
CA ILE A 104 -10.47 1.26 -12.21
C ILE A 104 -11.18 0.93 -13.52
N TYR A 105 -11.72 1.95 -14.18
CA TYR A 105 -12.43 1.77 -15.43
C TYR A 105 -11.52 1.17 -16.52
N ILE A 106 -10.27 1.62 -16.63
CA ILE A 106 -9.30 1.10 -17.61
C ILE A 106 -9.12 -0.41 -17.44
N VAL A 107 -8.94 -0.89 -16.21
CA VAL A 107 -8.71 -2.31 -15.93
C VAL A 107 -10.00 -3.13 -16.14
N LEU A 108 -11.14 -2.60 -15.73
CA LEU A 108 -12.43 -3.26 -15.98
C LEU A 108 -12.74 -3.34 -17.48
N ASP A 109 -12.43 -2.31 -18.28
CA ASP A 109 -12.56 -2.32 -19.73
C ASP A 109 -11.64 -3.38 -20.38
N LEU A 110 -10.37 -3.44 -19.97
CA LEU A 110 -9.44 -4.49 -20.43
C LEU A 110 -9.98 -5.88 -20.14
N TRP A 111 -10.43 -6.11 -18.89
CA TRP A 111 -11.00 -7.41 -18.49
C TRP A 111 -12.27 -7.76 -19.25
N ARG A 112 -13.22 -6.83 -19.41
CA ARG A 112 -14.47 -7.04 -20.16
C ARG A 112 -14.19 -7.38 -21.62
N ARG A 113 -13.33 -6.62 -22.30
CA ARG A 113 -12.94 -6.88 -23.70
C ARG A 113 -12.28 -8.25 -23.84
N TRP A 114 -11.40 -8.62 -22.90
CA TRP A 114 -10.76 -9.92 -22.90
C TRP A 114 -11.80 -11.05 -22.70
N LYS A 115 -12.70 -10.90 -21.74
CA LYS A 115 -13.78 -11.89 -21.48
C LYS A 115 -14.69 -12.06 -22.69
N ALA A 116 -15.04 -10.99 -23.37
CA ALA A 116 -15.85 -11.04 -24.60
C ALA A 116 -15.14 -11.82 -25.73
N ALA A 117 -13.82 -11.65 -25.86
CA ALA A 117 -13.01 -12.38 -26.83
C ALA A 117 -12.67 -13.82 -26.40
N ASN A 118 -12.87 -14.18 -25.13
CA ASN A 118 -12.53 -15.47 -24.55
C ASN A 118 -13.68 -16.04 -23.71
N PRO A 119 -14.85 -16.33 -24.31
CA PRO A 119 -15.99 -16.83 -23.56
C PRO A 119 -15.65 -18.17 -22.89
N GLY A 120 -16.09 -18.34 -21.63
CA GLY A 120 -15.85 -19.54 -20.83
C GLY A 120 -14.45 -19.67 -20.22
N LYS A 121 -13.44 -18.93 -20.68
CA LYS A 121 -12.09 -19.02 -20.11
C LYS A 121 -12.02 -18.37 -18.73
N VAL A 122 -11.26 -18.96 -17.83
CA VAL A 122 -10.93 -18.39 -16.51
C VAL A 122 -10.08 -17.13 -16.70
N THR A 123 -10.39 -16.07 -15.97
CA THR A 123 -9.60 -14.84 -15.99
C THR A 123 -8.15 -15.15 -15.56
N PRO A 124 -7.12 -14.71 -16.30
CA PRO A 124 -5.72 -14.87 -15.90
C PRO A 124 -5.44 -14.29 -14.51
N LEU A 125 -4.46 -14.83 -13.80
CA LEU A 125 -4.26 -14.58 -12.38
C LEU A 125 -4.00 -13.10 -12.06
N VAL A 126 -3.10 -12.45 -12.80
CA VAL A 126 -2.74 -11.05 -12.56
C VAL A 126 -3.93 -10.13 -12.82
N THR A 127 -4.66 -10.40 -13.89
CA THR A 127 -5.88 -9.65 -14.23
C THR A 127 -6.96 -9.84 -13.16
N TYR A 128 -7.13 -11.06 -12.64
CA TYR A 128 -8.02 -11.32 -11.52
C TYR A 128 -7.63 -10.53 -10.28
N MET A 129 -6.35 -10.56 -9.91
CA MET A 129 -5.82 -9.77 -8.78
C MET A 129 -6.07 -8.27 -8.96
N ALA A 130 -5.85 -7.75 -10.15
CA ALA A 130 -6.06 -6.34 -10.44
C ALA A 130 -7.55 -5.95 -10.38
N VAL A 131 -8.45 -6.77 -10.90
CA VAL A 131 -9.90 -6.51 -10.81
C VAL A 131 -10.35 -6.50 -9.34
N VAL A 132 -9.95 -7.49 -8.56
CA VAL A 132 -10.28 -7.57 -7.13
C VAL A 132 -9.72 -6.37 -6.35
N PHE A 133 -8.46 -6.01 -6.60
CA PHE A 133 -7.80 -4.85 -6.01
C PHE A 133 -8.55 -3.54 -6.32
N TRP A 134 -8.90 -3.30 -7.57
CA TRP A 134 -9.58 -2.08 -7.97
C TRP A 134 -11.02 -2.00 -7.47
N LEU A 135 -11.72 -3.14 -7.35
CA LEU A 135 -13.05 -3.20 -6.71
C LEU A 135 -12.97 -2.87 -5.22
N MET A 136 -11.99 -3.45 -4.52
CA MET A 136 -11.74 -3.13 -3.11
C MET A 136 -11.46 -1.64 -2.93
N TRP A 137 -10.59 -1.06 -3.75
CA TRP A 137 -10.26 0.35 -3.67
C TRP A 137 -11.45 1.26 -4.00
N PHE A 138 -12.28 0.89 -4.97
CA PHE A 138 -13.50 1.64 -5.26
C PHE A 138 -14.39 1.76 -4.03
N LEU A 139 -14.71 0.63 -3.38
CA LEU A 139 -15.52 0.61 -2.15
C LEU A 139 -14.87 1.38 -1.00
N ALA A 140 -13.57 1.22 -0.84
CA ALA A 140 -12.80 1.89 0.19
C ALA A 140 -12.76 3.42 0.00
N SER A 141 -12.50 3.88 -1.21
CA SER A 141 -12.36 5.33 -1.48
C SER A 141 -13.65 6.13 -1.38
N LEU A 142 -14.82 5.47 -1.31
CA LEU A 142 -16.11 6.16 -1.11
C LEU A 142 -16.14 6.96 0.20
N GLY A 143 -15.58 6.42 1.30
CA GLY A 143 -15.52 7.13 2.57
C GLY A 143 -14.74 8.45 2.46
N LEU A 144 -13.58 8.40 1.82
CA LEU A 144 -12.73 9.57 1.60
C LEU A 144 -13.39 10.61 0.68
N VAL A 145 -14.06 10.15 -0.39
CA VAL A 145 -14.80 11.05 -1.29
C VAL A 145 -15.94 11.72 -0.56
N LEU A 146 -16.70 10.97 0.24
CA LEU A 146 -17.80 11.54 1.04
C LEU A 146 -17.27 12.56 2.07
N GLU A 147 -16.19 12.24 2.78
CA GLU A 147 -15.55 13.16 3.72
C GLU A 147 -15.11 14.45 3.01
N ALA A 148 -14.42 14.32 1.86
CA ALA A 148 -13.93 15.48 1.11
C ALA A 148 -15.08 16.37 0.60
N VAL A 149 -16.09 15.77 -0.04
CA VAL A 149 -17.17 16.51 -0.72
C VAL A 149 -18.17 17.11 0.28
N LEU A 150 -18.54 16.36 1.33
CA LEU A 150 -19.58 16.81 2.26
C LEU A 150 -19.05 17.66 3.41
N PHE A 151 -17.79 17.52 3.77
CA PHE A 151 -17.22 18.15 4.97
C PHE A 151 -15.99 19.02 4.66
N LEU A 152 -14.90 18.45 4.18
CA LEU A 152 -13.62 19.15 4.12
C LEU A 152 -13.61 20.29 3.09
N LEU A 153 -14.13 20.08 1.89
CA LEU A 153 -14.21 21.14 0.87
C LEU A 153 -15.15 22.26 1.27
N PRO A 154 -16.42 22.01 1.69
CA PRO A 154 -17.30 23.07 2.17
C PRO A 154 -16.70 23.87 3.33
N TRP A 155 -16.07 23.18 4.29
CA TRP A 155 -15.43 23.82 5.44
C TRP A 155 -14.21 24.65 5.02
N SER A 156 -13.35 24.12 4.14
CA SER A 156 -12.17 24.82 3.69
C SER A 156 -12.48 26.06 2.83
N PHE A 157 -13.58 26.04 2.08
CA PHE A 157 -14.11 27.20 1.34
C PHE A 157 -14.83 28.21 2.23
N GLY A 158 -15.07 27.89 3.52
CA GLY A 158 -15.81 28.77 4.43
C GLY A 158 -17.33 28.74 4.23
N LEU A 159 -17.86 27.73 3.54
CA LEU A 159 -19.32 27.54 3.34
C LEU A 159 -20.02 27.02 4.59
N VAL A 160 -19.26 26.38 5.49
CA VAL A 160 -19.69 25.93 6.81
C VAL A 160 -18.66 26.35 7.86
N GLU A 161 -19.11 26.64 9.09
CA GLU A 161 -18.25 27.15 10.17
C GLU A 161 -17.35 26.06 10.76
N GLY A 162 -17.83 24.81 10.81
CA GLY A 162 -17.11 23.70 11.40
C GLY A 162 -17.55 22.34 10.85
N VAL A 163 -16.81 21.32 11.24
CA VAL A 163 -17.05 19.92 10.90
C VAL A 163 -16.99 19.10 12.19
N ASP A 164 -17.92 18.17 12.36
CA ASP A 164 -17.84 17.20 13.45
C ASP A 164 -16.62 16.29 13.28
N PRO A 165 -15.63 16.34 14.20
CA PRO A 165 -14.41 15.57 14.09
C PRO A 165 -14.65 14.05 14.11
N LEU A 166 -15.67 13.56 14.84
CA LEU A 166 -15.96 12.13 14.94
C LEU A 166 -16.52 11.60 13.62
N VAL A 167 -17.46 12.34 13.00
CA VAL A 167 -18.02 11.97 11.69
C VAL A 167 -16.94 11.97 10.62
N ALA A 168 -16.12 13.02 10.54
CA ALA A 168 -15.02 13.10 9.58
C ALA A 168 -14.03 11.94 9.76
N ARG A 169 -13.59 11.66 10.99
CA ARG A 169 -12.70 10.54 11.30
C ARG A 169 -13.31 9.18 10.96
N THR A 170 -14.59 9.01 11.16
CA THR A 170 -15.30 7.77 10.83
C THR A 170 -15.34 7.54 9.32
N LEU A 171 -15.63 8.58 8.54
CA LEU A 171 -15.55 8.51 7.07
C LEU A 171 -14.12 8.31 6.58
N PHE A 172 -13.15 8.99 7.20
CA PHE A 172 -11.73 8.74 6.90
C PHE A 172 -11.36 7.26 7.14
N TRP A 173 -11.72 6.68 8.28
CA TRP A 173 -11.35 5.32 8.64
C TRP A 173 -12.15 4.25 7.91
N TRP A 174 -13.28 4.60 7.29
CA TRP A 174 -13.88 3.73 6.27
C TRP A 174 -12.87 3.41 5.16
N THR A 175 -12.09 4.39 4.73
CA THR A 175 -10.98 4.25 3.78
C THR A 175 -9.68 3.81 4.46
N GLY A 176 -9.46 4.25 5.70
CA GLY A 176 -8.16 4.27 6.35
C GLY A 176 -7.55 2.90 6.64
N HIS A 177 -8.36 1.84 6.81
CA HIS A 177 -7.81 0.51 6.85
C HIS A 177 -7.69 -0.11 5.45
N PRO A 178 -8.71 -0.10 4.58
CA PRO A 178 -8.54 -0.61 3.23
C PRO A 178 -7.42 0.05 2.43
N ILE A 179 -7.04 1.29 2.71
CA ILE A 179 -5.90 1.95 2.05
C ILE A 179 -4.58 1.23 2.31
N VAL A 180 -4.40 0.56 3.46
CA VAL A 180 -3.17 -0.20 3.72
C VAL A 180 -3.08 -1.41 2.78
N TYR A 181 -4.22 -1.99 2.38
CA TYR A 181 -4.27 -3.04 1.36
C TYR A 181 -4.16 -2.48 -0.06
N PHE A 182 -4.63 -1.26 -0.29
CA PHE A 182 -4.33 -0.52 -1.51
C PHE A 182 -2.82 -0.35 -1.71
N TRP A 183 -2.06 -0.15 -0.64
CA TRP A 183 -0.59 -0.10 -0.69
C TRP A 183 0.02 -1.48 -0.89
N LEU A 184 -0.50 -2.50 -0.23
CA LEU A 184 0.08 -3.83 -0.10
C LEU A 184 -0.18 -4.73 -1.31
N LEU A 185 -1.42 -4.76 -1.85
CA LEU A 185 -1.82 -5.70 -2.87
C LEU A 185 -1.06 -5.57 -4.19
N PRO A 186 -0.63 -4.37 -4.67
CA PRO A 186 0.27 -4.27 -5.82
C PRO A 186 1.61 -4.97 -5.59
N ALA A 187 2.18 -4.85 -4.37
CA ALA A 187 3.38 -5.59 -3.99
C ALA A 187 3.12 -7.10 -3.97
N TYR A 188 1.99 -7.54 -3.43
CA TYR A 188 1.60 -8.96 -3.43
C TYR A 188 1.41 -9.50 -4.85
N ALA A 189 0.84 -8.74 -5.79
CA ALA A 189 0.73 -9.15 -7.18
C ALA A 189 2.11 -9.44 -7.79
N ILE A 190 3.11 -8.61 -7.52
CA ILE A 190 4.51 -8.84 -7.92
C ILE A 190 5.09 -10.08 -7.23
N ILE A 191 4.89 -10.20 -5.92
CA ILE A 191 5.40 -11.31 -5.10
C ILE A 191 4.81 -12.65 -5.54
N TYR A 192 3.55 -12.70 -5.92
CA TYR A 192 2.93 -13.93 -6.41
C TYR A 192 3.36 -14.30 -7.84
N THR A 193 3.59 -13.31 -8.70
CA THR A 193 3.69 -13.57 -10.14
C THR A 193 5.10 -13.38 -10.72
N ILE A 194 5.88 -12.46 -10.17
CA ILE A 194 7.22 -12.12 -10.66
C ILE A 194 8.30 -12.77 -9.79
N LEU A 195 8.19 -12.68 -8.47
CA LEU A 195 9.21 -13.17 -7.55
C LEU A 195 9.53 -14.67 -7.72
N PRO A 196 8.57 -15.61 -7.85
CA PRO A 196 8.88 -17.00 -8.08
C PRO A 196 9.66 -17.24 -9.40
N LYS A 197 9.36 -16.45 -10.44
CA LYS A 197 10.08 -16.50 -11.71
C LYS A 197 11.51 -15.95 -11.59
N GLN A 198 11.69 -14.86 -10.83
CA GLN A 198 13.04 -14.34 -10.52
C GLN A 198 13.87 -15.33 -9.71
N ALA A 199 13.23 -16.13 -8.87
CA ALA A 199 13.87 -17.24 -8.15
C ALA A 199 14.23 -18.45 -9.03
N GLY A 200 13.74 -18.50 -10.28
CA GLY A 200 13.95 -19.64 -11.19
C GLY A 200 12.90 -20.75 -11.04
N GLY A 201 11.75 -20.45 -10.47
CA GLY A 201 10.63 -21.36 -10.26
C GLY A 201 9.30 -20.82 -10.78
N LYS A 202 8.23 -21.26 -10.15
CA LYS A 202 6.86 -20.84 -10.46
C LYS A 202 6.02 -20.74 -9.17
N LEU A 203 4.89 -20.08 -9.28
CA LEU A 203 3.87 -20.10 -8.21
C LEU A 203 3.35 -21.53 -8.03
N VAL A 204 3.34 -22.01 -6.78
CA VAL A 204 2.91 -23.38 -6.47
C VAL A 204 1.38 -23.53 -6.42
N SER A 205 0.65 -22.45 -6.14
CA SER A 205 -0.82 -22.52 -6.05
C SER A 205 -1.50 -21.24 -6.56
N ASP A 206 -2.06 -21.29 -7.75
CA ASP A 206 -2.94 -20.25 -8.32
C ASP A 206 -4.24 -20.10 -7.49
N PRO A 207 -4.95 -21.19 -7.09
CA PRO A 207 -6.16 -21.08 -6.28
C PRO A 207 -5.95 -20.38 -4.94
N MET A 208 -4.83 -20.64 -4.26
CA MET A 208 -4.51 -19.97 -2.97
C MET A 208 -4.30 -18.47 -3.16
N ALA A 209 -3.62 -18.07 -4.23
CA ALA A 209 -3.41 -16.65 -4.55
C ALA A 209 -4.75 -15.94 -4.86
N ARG A 210 -5.65 -16.59 -5.61
CA ARG A 210 -7.00 -16.05 -5.87
C ARG A 210 -7.82 -15.93 -4.61
N LEU A 211 -7.82 -16.97 -3.78
CA LEU A 211 -8.56 -16.96 -2.52
C LEU A 211 -8.04 -15.88 -1.58
N ALA A 212 -6.71 -15.72 -1.47
CA ALA A 212 -6.14 -14.65 -0.66
C ALA A 212 -6.61 -13.25 -1.10
N PHE A 213 -6.60 -12.95 -2.41
CA PHE A 213 -7.09 -11.68 -2.93
C PHE A 213 -8.60 -11.49 -2.69
N LEU A 214 -9.41 -12.54 -2.87
CA LEU A 214 -10.84 -12.47 -2.57
C LEU A 214 -11.09 -12.19 -1.09
N LEU A 215 -10.34 -12.84 -0.20
CA LEU A 215 -10.46 -12.62 1.24
C LEU A 215 -10.01 -11.19 1.63
N PHE A 216 -8.99 -10.63 0.98
CA PHE A 216 -8.65 -9.21 1.17
C PHE A 216 -9.79 -8.28 0.76
N LEU A 217 -10.47 -8.52 -0.36
CA LEU A 217 -11.65 -7.73 -0.74
C LEU A 217 -12.74 -7.80 0.33
N LEU A 218 -13.06 -9.00 0.81
CA LEU A 218 -14.18 -9.22 1.73
C LEU A 218 -13.88 -8.76 3.15
N LEU A 219 -12.64 -8.93 3.63
CA LEU A 219 -12.29 -8.73 5.03
C LEU A 219 -11.63 -7.38 5.32
N SER A 220 -11.04 -6.71 4.32
CA SER A 220 -10.35 -5.44 4.56
C SER A 220 -11.27 -4.23 4.65
N THR A 221 -12.42 -4.25 3.99
CA THR A 221 -13.33 -3.10 3.95
C THR A 221 -14.03 -2.84 5.29
N PRO A 222 -14.63 -3.85 5.98
CA PRO A 222 -15.42 -3.60 7.17
C PRO A 222 -14.62 -3.63 8.48
N VAL A 223 -13.38 -3.12 8.50
CA VAL A 223 -12.50 -3.24 9.69
C VAL A 223 -11.92 -1.91 10.18
N GLY A 224 -12.21 -0.79 9.52
CA GLY A 224 -11.55 0.51 9.78
C GLY A 224 -11.72 1.07 11.19
N PHE A 225 -12.76 0.70 11.93
CA PHE A 225 -13.01 1.23 13.28
C PHE A 225 -12.03 0.72 14.36
N HIS A 226 -11.21 -0.25 14.07
CA HIS A 226 -10.12 -0.58 14.98
C HIS A 226 -9.11 0.57 15.15
N HIS A 227 -9.02 1.50 14.21
CA HIS A 227 -8.25 2.73 14.36
C HIS A 227 -8.90 3.76 15.30
N GLN A 228 -10.13 3.52 15.73
CA GLN A 228 -10.91 4.40 16.59
C GLN A 228 -11.24 3.74 17.94
N PHE A 229 -10.45 2.76 18.39
CA PHE A 229 -10.70 2.06 19.66
C PHE A 229 -10.71 3.03 20.85
N ALA A 230 -9.85 4.04 20.86
CA ALA A 230 -9.77 5.05 21.89
C ALA A 230 -10.70 6.25 21.64
N ASP A 231 -11.42 6.33 20.50
CA ASP A 231 -12.31 7.44 20.22
C ASP A 231 -13.59 7.34 21.06
N PRO A 232 -14.02 8.44 21.67
CA PRO A 232 -15.33 8.52 22.31
C PRO A 232 -16.44 8.46 21.25
N GLY A 233 -17.64 8.05 21.63
CA GLY A 233 -18.81 8.04 20.76
C GLY A 233 -18.94 6.86 19.79
N ILE A 234 -17.95 5.97 19.71
CA ILE A 234 -18.07 4.69 18.99
C ILE A 234 -18.52 3.62 19.97
N ASP A 235 -19.67 2.99 19.68
CA ASP A 235 -20.22 1.95 20.53
C ASP A 235 -19.25 0.74 20.66
N PRO A 236 -19.08 0.18 21.88
CA PRO A 236 -18.19 -0.95 22.15
C PRO A 236 -18.45 -2.17 21.25
N THR A 237 -19.70 -2.42 20.86
CA THR A 237 -20.08 -3.54 19.99
C THR A 237 -19.40 -3.41 18.63
N TRP A 238 -19.40 -2.22 18.03
CA TRP A 238 -18.70 -1.96 16.77
C TRP A 238 -17.19 -2.13 16.91
N LYS A 239 -16.61 -1.65 18.01
CA LYS A 239 -15.17 -1.83 18.30
C LYS A 239 -14.82 -3.32 18.37
N MET A 240 -15.63 -4.12 19.06
CA MET A 240 -15.45 -5.58 19.16
C MET A 240 -15.58 -6.25 17.78
N ILE A 241 -16.63 -5.97 17.02
CA ILE A 241 -16.84 -6.54 15.68
C ILE A 241 -15.64 -6.24 14.79
N HIS A 242 -15.21 -4.98 14.74
CA HIS A 242 -14.07 -4.59 13.90
C HIS A 242 -12.74 -5.19 14.39
N SER A 243 -12.54 -5.40 15.68
CA SER A 243 -11.38 -6.12 16.21
C SER A 243 -11.34 -7.58 15.70
N VAL A 244 -12.45 -8.29 15.84
CA VAL A 244 -12.57 -9.68 15.40
C VAL A 244 -12.36 -9.80 13.88
N LEU A 245 -13.03 -8.97 13.09
CA LEU A 245 -12.88 -8.97 11.63
C LEU A 245 -11.43 -8.67 11.21
N THR A 246 -10.73 -7.77 11.92
CA THR A 246 -9.33 -7.47 11.65
C THR A 246 -8.41 -8.66 11.91
N LEU A 247 -8.67 -9.45 12.94
CA LEU A 247 -7.91 -10.69 13.18
C LEU A 247 -8.08 -11.67 12.02
N PHE A 248 -9.27 -11.73 11.40
CA PHE A 248 -9.50 -12.57 10.22
C PHE A 248 -8.73 -12.08 8.99
N VAL A 249 -8.42 -10.79 8.86
CA VAL A 249 -7.59 -10.26 7.76
C VAL A 249 -6.15 -10.79 7.81
N ALA A 250 -5.67 -11.25 8.96
CA ALA A 250 -4.39 -11.93 9.06
C ALA A 250 -4.35 -13.24 8.24
N VAL A 251 -5.50 -13.91 8.04
CA VAL A 251 -5.58 -15.19 7.32
C VAL A 251 -5.07 -15.07 5.87
N PRO A 252 -5.57 -14.18 5.00
CA PRO A 252 -5.04 -14.05 3.64
C PRO A 252 -3.57 -13.60 3.61
N SER A 253 -3.08 -12.86 4.61
CA SER A 253 -1.65 -12.53 4.72
C SER A 253 -0.80 -13.77 5.02
N LEU A 254 -1.24 -14.64 5.94
CA LEU A 254 -0.58 -15.92 6.23
C LEU A 254 -0.63 -16.87 5.04
N MET A 255 -1.76 -16.95 4.33
CA MET A 255 -1.89 -17.71 3.07
C MET A 255 -0.89 -17.22 2.03
N THR A 256 -0.71 -15.91 1.90
CA THR A 256 0.28 -15.31 1.00
C THR A 256 1.70 -15.70 1.41
N ALA A 257 2.06 -15.50 2.67
CA ALA A 257 3.39 -15.84 3.18
C ALA A 257 3.73 -17.32 2.95
N PHE A 258 2.79 -18.23 3.28
CA PHE A 258 2.98 -19.66 3.09
C PHE A 258 3.12 -20.03 1.61
N THR A 259 2.23 -19.56 0.75
CA THR A 259 2.25 -19.86 -0.69
C THR A 259 3.53 -19.35 -1.36
N VAL A 260 3.98 -18.16 -0.97
CA VAL A 260 5.22 -17.59 -1.51
C VAL A 260 6.43 -18.35 -0.99
N ALA A 261 6.51 -18.66 0.31
CA ALA A 261 7.61 -19.45 0.87
C ALA A 261 7.72 -20.83 0.19
N ALA A 262 6.60 -21.53 -0.01
CA ALA A 262 6.55 -22.81 -0.74
C ALA A 262 7.00 -22.64 -2.21
N SER A 263 6.66 -21.52 -2.86
CA SER A 263 7.10 -21.22 -4.23
C SER A 263 8.61 -20.98 -4.31
N LEU A 264 9.18 -20.30 -3.31
CA LEU A 264 10.63 -20.06 -3.21
C LEU A 264 11.38 -21.35 -2.85
N GLU A 265 10.84 -22.20 -1.96
CA GLU A 265 11.39 -23.51 -1.69
C GLU A 265 11.43 -24.36 -2.96
N PHE A 266 10.33 -24.42 -3.70
CA PHE A 266 10.29 -25.11 -4.99
C PHE A 266 11.39 -24.59 -5.95
N ALA A 267 11.53 -23.29 -6.06
CA ALA A 267 12.59 -22.69 -6.91
C ALA A 267 14.00 -23.05 -6.42
N GLY A 268 14.25 -22.96 -5.11
CA GLY A 268 15.55 -23.29 -4.53
C GLY A 268 15.91 -24.77 -4.67
N ARG A 269 14.92 -25.67 -4.62
CA ARG A 269 15.14 -27.11 -4.87
C ARG A 269 15.43 -27.38 -6.34
N LEU A 270 14.78 -26.71 -7.28
CA LEU A 270 15.11 -26.78 -8.71
C LEU A 270 16.55 -26.32 -9.00
N ARG A 271 17.09 -25.42 -8.19
CA ARG A 271 18.48 -24.95 -8.26
C ARG A 271 19.48 -25.86 -7.53
N GLY A 272 19.05 -27.04 -7.10
CA GLY A 272 19.89 -28.05 -6.45
C GLY A 272 19.98 -27.96 -4.92
N GLY A 273 19.19 -27.07 -4.29
CA GLY A 273 19.13 -26.96 -2.83
C GLY A 273 18.57 -28.21 -2.16
N ARG A 274 19.29 -28.79 -1.18
CA ARG A 274 18.95 -30.03 -0.50
C ARG A 274 18.76 -29.80 1.00
N GLY A 275 18.03 -30.70 1.66
CA GLY A 275 17.77 -30.66 3.10
C GLY A 275 16.81 -29.52 3.47
N LEU A 276 16.65 -29.28 4.80
CA LEU A 276 15.63 -28.39 5.35
C LEU A 276 15.84 -26.91 4.93
N PHE A 277 17.09 -26.43 4.93
CA PHE A 277 17.44 -25.04 4.66
C PHE A 277 18.34 -24.81 3.43
N GLY A 278 18.82 -25.88 2.79
CA GLY A 278 19.76 -25.77 1.66
C GLY A 278 19.16 -25.06 0.43
N TRP A 279 17.83 -25.12 0.28
CA TRP A 279 17.10 -24.43 -0.77
C TRP A 279 17.22 -22.89 -0.65
N ILE A 280 17.31 -22.35 0.57
CA ILE A 280 17.45 -20.90 0.81
C ILE A 280 18.78 -20.41 0.24
N ARG A 281 19.86 -21.16 0.47
CA ARG A 281 21.21 -20.80 -0.03
C ARG A 281 21.28 -20.87 -1.55
N ALA A 282 20.50 -21.71 -2.20
CA ALA A 282 20.47 -21.89 -3.64
C ALA A 282 19.72 -20.78 -4.39
N LEU A 283 18.97 -19.91 -3.68
CA LEU A 283 18.23 -18.80 -4.29
C LEU A 283 19.17 -17.71 -4.80
N PRO A 284 18.75 -16.87 -5.78
CA PRO A 284 19.62 -15.91 -6.47
C PRO A 284 19.83 -14.64 -5.64
N TRP A 285 20.57 -14.72 -4.55
CA TRP A 285 20.86 -13.60 -3.63
C TRP A 285 21.72 -12.50 -4.26
N ASP A 286 22.20 -12.70 -5.47
CA ASP A 286 22.91 -11.72 -6.27
C ASP A 286 22.00 -10.90 -7.20
N ASN A 287 20.70 -11.18 -7.24
CA ASN A 287 19.71 -10.49 -8.08
C ASN A 287 18.86 -9.51 -7.26
N PRO A 288 18.99 -8.18 -7.44
CA PRO A 288 18.20 -7.20 -6.69
C PRO A 288 16.69 -7.32 -6.94
N ALA A 289 16.24 -7.78 -8.13
CA ALA A 289 14.83 -8.03 -8.41
C ALA A 289 14.24 -9.18 -7.56
N PHE A 290 15.09 -10.07 -7.05
CA PHE A 290 14.75 -11.14 -6.14
C PHE A 290 14.94 -10.72 -4.68
N VAL A 291 16.10 -10.15 -4.34
CA VAL A 291 16.49 -9.85 -2.95
C VAL A 291 15.57 -8.81 -2.32
N ALA A 292 15.22 -7.76 -3.05
CA ALA A 292 14.43 -6.67 -2.51
C ALA A 292 13.05 -7.12 -2.00
N PRO A 293 12.19 -7.79 -2.79
CA PRO A 293 10.90 -8.26 -2.27
C PRO A 293 11.02 -9.35 -1.19
N VAL A 294 12.09 -10.16 -1.20
CA VAL A 294 12.33 -11.15 -0.13
C VAL A 294 12.65 -10.45 1.19
N LEU A 295 13.54 -9.46 1.19
CA LEU A 295 13.83 -8.66 2.38
C LEU A 295 12.58 -7.88 2.85
N GLY A 296 11.78 -7.37 1.90
CA GLY A 296 10.49 -6.77 2.21
C GLY A 296 9.56 -7.72 2.97
N LEU A 297 9.44 -8.97 2.52
CA LEU A 297 8.66 -10.02 3.20
C LEU A 297 9.20 -10.32 4.61
N LEU A 298 10.52 -10.37 4.78
CA LEU A 298 11.13 -10.58 6.10
C LEU A 298 10.82 -9.42 7.06
N GLY A 299 10.88 -8.17 6.60
CA GLY A 299 10.48 -7.00 7.38
C GLY A 299 8.98 -6.96 7.68
N PHE A 300 8.15 -7.53 6.78
CA PHE A 300 6.71 -7.61 6.96
C PHE A 300 6.30 -8.54 8.12
N ILE A 301 7.07 -9.55 8.46
CA ILE A 301 6.74 -10.47 9.57
C ILE A 301 6.55 -9.73 10.90
N PRO A 302 7.55 -9.00 11.43
CA PRO A 302 7.35 -8.22 12.65
C PRO A 302 6.35 -7.07 12.44
N GLY A 303 6.25 -6.50 11.23
CA GLY A 303 5.22 -5.52 10.89
C GLY A 303 3.82 -6.07 11.04
N GLY A 304 3.54 -7.29 10.52
CA GLY A 304 2.25 -7.97 10.66
C GLY A 304 1.92 -8.28 12.12
N ALA A 305 2.91 -8.74 12.89
CA ALA A 305 2.74 -8.97 14.34
C ALA A 305 2.36 -7.66 15.07
N GLY A 306 3.02 -6.54 14.76
CA GLY A 306 2.66 -5.21 15.26
C GLY A 306 1.24 -4.80 14.90
N GLY A 307 0.76 -5.18 13.70
CA GLY A 307 -0.62 -4.97 13.27
C GLY A 307 -1.64 -5.74 14.10
N ILE A 308 -1.34 -6.98 14.48
CA ILE A 308 -2.20 -7.77 15.37
C ILE A 308 -2.31 -7.11 16.75
N VAL A 309 -1.21 -6.53 17.27
CA VAL A 309 -1.24 -5.76 18.51
C VAL A 309 -2.16 -4.54 18.37
N ASN A 310 -2.03 -3.76 17.29
CA ASN A 310 -2.88 -2.59 17.05
C ASN A 310 -4.37 -2.96 16.84
N ALA A 311 -4.65 -4.16 16.33
CA ALA A 311 -6.02 -4.65 16.09
C ALA A 311 -6.65 -5.31 17.32
N SER A 312 -5.87 -5.60 18.34
CA SER A 312 -6.32 -6.20 19.60
C SER A 312 -6.76 -5.10 20.54
N PHE A 313 -8.07 -5.03 20.84
CA PHE A 313 -8.67 -3.95 21.61
C PHE A 313 -7.90 -3.61 22.91
N THR A 314 -7.56 -4.61 23.71
CA THR A 314 -6.83 -4.41 24.97
C THR A 314 -5.37 -3.98 24.76
N LEU A 315 -4.68 -4.56 23.76
CA LEU A 315 -3.28 -4.23 23.49
C LEU A 315 -3.14 -2.86 22.84
N ASP A 316 -4.11 -2.47 22.00
CA ASP A 316 -4.10 -1.16 21.35
C ASP A 316 -4.09 -0.02 22.38
N TYR A 317 -4.80 -0.14 23.50
CA TYR A 317 -4.80 0.90 24.55
C TYR A 317 -3.41 1.20 25.09
N VAL A 318 -2.48 0.24 25.08
CA VAL A 318 -1.11 0.44 25.52
C VAL A 318 -0.29 1.21 24.49
N VAL A 319 -0.57 0.97 23.19
CA VAL A 319 0.26 1.49 22.09
C VAL A 319 -0.43 2.57 21.25
N HIS A 320 -1.71 2.83 21.51
CA HIS A 320 -2.52 3.80 20.76
C HIS A 320 -1.89 5.21 20.81
N ASN A 321 -1.78 5.85 19.65
CA ASN A 321 -1.15 7.17 19.51
C ASN A 321 0.29 7.27 20.01
N THR A 322 0.99 6.16 20.19
CA THR A 322 2.42 6.13 20.51
C THR A 322 3.28 5.94 19.27
N ALA A 323 4.61 6.05 19.42
CA ALA A 323 5.60 5.79 18.38
C ALA A 323 5.58 4.34 17.85
N TRP A 324 4.90 3.41 18.54
CA TRP A 324 4.63 2.06 18.05
C TRP A 324 3.93 2.06 16.70
N VAL A 325 2.92 2.92 16.52
CA VAL A 325 2.12 2.96 15.30
C VAL A 325 2.96 3.30 14.06
N PRO A 326 3.80 4.38 14.05
CA PRO A 326 4.72 4.57 12.93
C PRO A 326 5.76 3.45 12.79
N GLY A 327 6.24 2.84 13.88
CA GLY A 327 7.11 1.67 13.82
C GLY A 327 6.47 0.53 13.03
N HIS A 328 5.23 0.19 13.36
CA HIS A 328 4.45 -0.83 12.68
C HIS A 328 4.30 -0.55 11.18
N PHE A 329 3.76 0.61 10.79
CA PHE A 329 3.47 0.80 9.36
C PHE A 329 4.73 1.09 8.51
N HIS A 330 5.86 1.52 9.09
CA HIS A 330 7.13 1.60 8.35
C HIS A 330 7.64 0.21 7.97
N LEU A 331 7.43 -0.82 8.80
CA LEU A 331 7.71 -2.22 8.41
C LEU A 331 6.76 -2.72 7.31
N GLN A 332 5.54 -2.20 7.25
CA GLN A 332 4.59 -2.56 6.20
C GLN A 332 4.91 -1.83 4.88
N VAL A 333 4.88 -0.50 4.90
CA VAL A 333 4.99 0.33 3.69
C VAL A 333 6.43 0.55 3.29
N ALA A 334 7.28 1.02 4.20
CA ALA A 334 8.66 1.36 3.85
C ALA A 334 9.55 0.13 3.69
N SER A 335 9.21 -1.02 4.29
CA SER A 335 9.90 -2.28 3.99
C SER A 335 9.23 -3.01 2.85
N LEU A 336 8.08 -3.66 3.05
CA LEU A 336 7.53 -4.55 2.03
C LEU A 336 7.17 -3.84 0.73
N VAL A 337 6.36 -2.77 0.80
CA VAL A 337 5.88 -2.10 -0.42
C VAL A 337 7.05 -1.42 -1.15
N THR A 338 7.86 -0.66 -0.42
CA THR A 338 8.98 0.09 -1.03
C THR A 338 10.06 -0.83 -1.57
N LEU A 339 10.48 -1.87 -0.83
CA LEU A 339 11.47 -2.83 -1.33
C LEU A 339 10.94 -3.62 -2.53
N THR A 340 9.65 -3.99 -2.53
CA THR A 340 9.05 -4.65 -3.70
C THR A 340 9.01 -3.71 -4.90
N ALA A 341 8.68 -2.43 -4.70
CA ALA A 341 8.73 -1.42 -5.76
C ALA A 341 10.14 -1.24 -6.30
N MET A 342 11.15 -1.11 -5.44
CA MET A 342 12.57 -1.05 -5.83
C MET A 342 12.98 -2.29 -6.63
N GLY A 343 12.68 -3.49 -6.13
CA GLY A 343 12.98 -4.75 -6.81
C GLY A 343 12.31 -4.85 -8.17
N SER A 344 11.07 -4.36 -8.28
CA SER A 344 10.32 -4.37 -9.53
C SER A 344 10.98 -3.53 -10.64
N LEU A 345 11.70 -2.46 -10.30
CA LEU A 345 12.43 -1.65 -11.28
C LEU A 345 13.55 -2.45 -11.95
N TYR A 346 14.26 -3.30 -11.21
CA TYR A 346 15.33 -4.16 -11.76
C TYR A 346 14.79 -5.25 -12.69
N TRP A 347 13.53 -5.58 -12.59
CA TRP A 347 12.84 -6.44 -13.54
C TRP A 347 12.17 -5.64 -14.67
N LEU A 348 11.53 -4.53 -14.35
CA LEU A 348 10.71 -3.76 -15.28
C LEU A 348 11.55 -3.03 -16.33
N LEU A 349 12.61 -2.32 -15.89
CA LEU A 349 13.44 -1.52 -16.81
C LEU A 349 14.11 -2.35 -17.91
N PRO A 350 14.75 -3.51 -17.64
CA PRO A 350 15.24 -4.39 -18.70
C PRO A 350 14.15 -4.84 -19.67
N ASN A 351 12.95 -5.15 -19.15
CA ASN A 351 11.84 -5.58 -20.01
C ASN A 351 11.29 -4.45 -20.90
N LEU A 352 11.32 -3.20 -20.44
CA LEU A 352 10.83 -2.04 -21.21
C LEU A 352 11.87 -1.56 -22.22
N THR A 353 13.15 -1.57 -21.85
CA THR A 353 14.24 -1.00 -22.66
C THR A 353 14.95 -2.02 -23.56
N GLY A 354 14.75 -3.32 -23.30
CA GLY A 354 15.50 -4.40 -23.94
C GLY A 354 16.98 -4.44 -23.53
N LYS A 355 17.41 -3.63 -22.56
CA LYS A 355 18.80 -3.55 -22.12
C LYS A 355 18.97 -4.24 -20.76
N PRO A 356 19.89 -5.22 -20.62
CA PRO A 356 20.17 -5.84 -19.34
C PRO A 356 20.81 -4.84 -18.37
N ILE A 357 20.62 -5.05 -17.06
CA ILE A 357 21.34 -4.30 -16.04
C ILE A 357 22.83 -4.69 -16.05
N SER A 358 23.72 -3.70 -15.92
CA SER A 358 25.14 -3.94 -15.79
C SER A 358 25.52 -4.50 -14.42
N ASP A 359 26.71 -5.11 -14.30
CA ASP A 359 27.22 -5.60 -13.01
C ASP A 359 27.37 -4.49 -11.97
N ALA A 360 27.73 -3.28 -12.39
CA ALA A 360 27.81 -2.12 -11.50
C ALA A 360 26.42 -1.73 -10.96
N GLN A 361 25.42 -1.66 -11.84
CA GLN A 361 24.03 -1.39 -11.45
C GLN A 361 23.47 -2.49 -10.53
N ARG A 362 23.80 -3.74 -10.79
CA ARG A 362 23.40 -4.88 -9.96
C ARG A 362 23.98 -4.78 -8.55
N ARG A 363 25.31 -4.54 -8.43
CA ARG A 363 25.98 -4.38 -7.13
C ARG A 363 25.46 -3.17 -6.35
N LEU A 364 25.30 -2.03 -7.03
CA LEU A 364 24.72 -0.83 -6.41
C LEU A 364 23.29 -1.09 -5.93
N GLY A 365 22.50 -1.77 -6.76
CA GLY A 365 21.13 -2.15 -6.41
C GLY A 365 21.06 -3.02 -5.16
N LEU A 366 21.92 -4.02 -5.05
CA LEU A 366 22.01 -4.85 -3.85
C LEU A 366 22.41 -4.04 -2.62
N ALA A 367 23.42 -3.16 -2.75
CA ALA A 367 23.85 -2.30 -1.65
C ALA A 367 22.71 -1.40 -1.16
N VAL A 368 21.98 -0.74 -2.09
CA VAL A 368 20.83 0.11 -1.75
C VAL A 368 19.73 -0.69 -1.05
N VAL A 369 19.39 -1.86 -1.56
CA VAL A 369 18.34 -2.73 -0.99
C VAL A 369 18.68 -3.18 0.44
N TRP A 370 19.93 -3.62 0.67
CA TRP A 370 20.37 -4.03 2.00
C TRP A 370 20.47 -2.86 2.98
N LEU A 371 21.01 -1.72 2.56
CA LEU A 371 21.06 -0.50 3.40
C LEU A 371 19.67 -0.01 3.78
N TRP A 372 18.73 -0.03 2.82
CA TRP A 372 17.35 0.32 3.07
C TRP A 372 16.71 -0.63 4.09
N PHE A 373 16.84 -1.94 3.88
CA PHE A 373 16.28 -2.93 4.79
C PHE A 373 16.83 -2.78 6.22
N LEU A 374 18.16 -2.72 6.37
CA LEU A 374 18.79 -2.57 7.68
C LEU A 374 18.39 -1.25 8.36
N GLY A 375 18.39 -0.14 7.62
CA GLY A 375 17.94 1.15 8.13
C GLY A 375 16.49 1.12 8.63
N MET A 376 15.58 0.50 7.86
CA MET A 376 14.19 0.33 8.26
C MET A 376 14.04 -0.54 9.50
N MET A 377 14.78 -1.63 9.61
CA MET A 377 14.75 -2.50 10.79
C MET A 377 15.22 -1.77 12.05
N ILE A 378 16.34 -1.04 11.99
CA ILE A 378 16.87 -0.25 13.11
C ILE A 378 15.86 0.81 13.54
N MET A 379 15.33 1.57 12.59
CA MET A 379 14.35 2.63 12.85
C MET A 379 13.06 2.04 13.46
N ALA A 380 12.54 0.96 12.90
CA ALA A 380 11.30 0.35 13.38
C ALA A 380 11.46 -0.22 14.81
N VAL A 381 12.58 -0.88 15.11
CA VAL A 381 12.88 -1.36 16.47
C VAL A 381 12.91 -0.18 17.45
N GLY A 382 13.59 0.92 17.10
CA GLY A 382 13.63 2.13 17.92
C GLY A 382 12.23 2.72 18.15
N LEU A 383 11.41 2.81 17.11
CA LEU A 383 10.04 3.34 17.21
C LEU A 383 9.11 2.44 18.04
N HIS A 384 9.20 1.11 17.88
CA HIS A 384 8.42 0.18 18.69
C HIS A 384 8.82 0.27 20.16
N TRP A 385 10.13 0.32 20.45
CA TRP A 385 10.64 0.49 21.82
C TRP A 385 10.18 1.83 22.42
N ALA A 386 10.32 2.92 21.69
CA ALA A 386 9.85 4.24 22.12
C ALA A 386 8.32 4.23 22.37
N GLY A 387 7.56 3.52 21.55
CA GLY A 387 6.12 3.37 21.72
C GLY A 387 5.73 2.62 22.99
N LEU A 388 6.48 1.58 23.38
CA LEU A 388 6.29 0.88 24.66
C LEU A 388 6.65 1.75 25.87
N LEU A 389 7.51 2.74 25.68
CA LEU A 389 7.81 3.78 26.66
C LEU A 389 6.83 4.98 26.58
N HIS A 390 5.72 4.84 25.90
CA HIS A 390 4.67 5.84 25.73
C HIS A 390 5.13 7.15 25.06
N VAL A 391 6.20 7.12 24.27
CA VAL A 391 6.58 8.29 23.47
C VAL A 391 5.44 8.57 22.46
N PRO A 392 4.94 9.82 22.39
CA PRO A 392 3.83 10.16 21.50
C PRO A 392 4.16 9.90 20.03
N ARG A 393 3.12 9.55 19.26
CA ARG A 393 3.21 9.30 17.80
C ARG A 393 3.66 10.55 17.02
N ARG A 394 3.35 11.75 17.53
CA ARG A 394 3.51 13.06 16.87
C ARG A 394 3.44 14.21 17.88
#